data_8b2d2452043c0e8a014cb7c998d4f8d0
#
_entry.id   8b2d2452043c0e8a014cb7c998d4f8d0
#
_cell.length_a   1.000
_cell.length_b   1.000
_cell.length_c   1.000
_cell.angle_alpha   90.00
_cell.angle_beta   90.00
_cell.angle_gamma   90.00
#
_symmetry.space_group_name_H-M   'P 1'
#
loop_
_entity.id
_entity.type
_entity.pdbx_description
1 polymer ?
#
loop_
_entity_poly.entity_id
_entity_poly.type
_entity_poly.pdbx_seq_one_letter_code
_entity_poly.pdbx_strand_id
1 'polypeptide(L)'
;MSICVNFNEVTMHNSKLLLFTLVLIYWTQPLLADPRAGWGLGFGGGSLEPINASSGTSYHTSSVYGGTLDYQWPLGKSFSALITYAEHVGKGELPNNTKYKSYKTTLLGAELRAWMGSFFVGVHGGQYYLAWVESLSSYSGIVSAGGNGYGLGFETKSGWMFSAYHEQSSTFTSSEFPDQKVEGNRLVLGYRWP
;
A
#
# COMPACT_ATOMS: atom_id res chain seq x y z
N MET A 1 -45.04 17.18 8.63
CA MET A 1 -44.04 17.93 7.79
C MET A 1 -43.22 16.88 7.05
N SER A 2 -43.62 16.59 5.79
CA SER A 2 -42.96 15.54 5.00
C SER A 2 -41.86 16.19 4.15
N ILE A 3 -40.63 15.74 4.35
CA ILE A 3 -39.48 16.17 3.53
C ILE A 3 -39.44 15.22 2.32
N CYS A 4 -39.91 15.69 1.18
CA CYS A 4 -39.68 15.01 -0.08
C CYS A 4 -38.24 15.30 -0.54
N VAL A 5 -37.36 14.35 -0.41
CA VAL A 5 -36.03 14.42 -1.00
C VAL A 5 -36.15 14.03 -2.47
N ASN A 6 -35.79 14.95 -3.35
CA ASN A 6 -35.89 14.78 -4.79
C ASN A 6 -34.69 13.96 -5.30
N PHE A 7 -34.87 12.66 -5.42
CA PHE A 7 -33.83 11.70 -5.84
C PHE A 7 -33.30 11.88 -7.27
N ASN A 8 -33.98 12.68 -8.09
CA ASN A 8 -33.61 12.84 -9.49
C ASN A 8 -32.43 13.80 -9.74
N GLU A 9 -32.15 14.74 -8.84
CA GLU A 9 -31.01 15.66 -9.03
C GLU A 9 -29.65 15.03 -8.68
N VAL A 10 -29.62 14.12 -7.72
CA VAL A 10 -28.35 13.47 -7.29
C VAL A 10 -27.84 12.50 -8.34
N THR A 11 -28.72 11.79 -9.04
CA THR A 11 -28.35 10.85 -10.11
C THR A 11 -27.84 11.55 -11.37
N MET A 12 -28.33 12.74 -11.70
CA MET A 12 -27.92 13.48 -12.90
C MET A 12 -26.53 14.16 -12.72
N HIS A 13 -26.15 14.52 -11.50
CA HIS A 13 -24.82 15.09 -11.22
C HIS A 13 -23.72 14.03 -11.32
N ASN A 14 -23.99 12.84 -10.79
CA ASN A 14 -23.04 11.73 -10.82
C ASN A 14 -22.79 11.19 -12.23
N SER A 15 -23.82 11.17 -13.10
CA SER A 15 -23.66 10.72 -14.49
C SER A 15 -22.83 11.68 -15.33
N LYS A 16 -22.93 13.01 -15.10
CA LYS A 16 -22.12 14.01 -15.79
C LYS A 16 -20.66 13.96 -15.35
N LEU A 17 -20.41 13.74 -14.06
CA LEU A 17 -19.06 13.56 -13.52
C LEU A 17 -18.42 12.30 -14.08
N LEU A 18 -19.17 11.19 -14.15
CA LEU A 18 -18.71 9.94 -14.73
C LEU A 18 -18.38 10.07 -16.22
N LEU A 19 -19.24 10.75 -16.98
CA LEU A 19 -19.04 11.01 -18.41
C LEU A 19 -17.81 11.90 -18.65
N PHE A 20 -17.63 12.93 -17.83
CA PHE A 20 -16.48 13.85 -17.92
C PHE A 20 -15.17 13.10 -17.60
N THR A 21 -15.19 12.24 -16.61
CA THR A 21 -14.05 11.40 -16.25
C THR A 21 -13.71 10.40 -17.36
N LEU A 22 -14.71 9.77 -17.97
CA LEU A 22 -14.52 8.86 -19.11
C LEU A 22 -13.99 9.59 -20.36
N VAL A 23 -14.47 10.80 -20.64
CA VAL A 23 -13.98 11.62 -21.76
C VAL A 23 -12.54 12.06 -21.52
N LEU A 24 -12.17 12.48 -20.31
CA LEU A 24 -10.79 12.80 -19.95
C LEU A 24 -9.87 11.57 -20.11
N ILE A 25 -10.31 10.40 -19.69
CA ILE A 25 -9.56 9.14 -19.86
C ILE A 25 -9.37 8.84 -21.36
N TYR A 26 -10.37 9.04 -22.19
CA TYR A 26 -10.31 8.75 -23.62
C TYR A 26 -9.40 9.73 -24.38
N TRP A 27 -9.35 11.00 -23.98
CA TRP A 27 -8.51 12.03 -24.63
C TRP A 27 -7.04 11.96 -24.22
N THR A 28 -6.72 11.31 -23.11
CA THR A 28 -5.34 11.14 -22.66
C THR A 28 -4.65 9.89 -23.20
N GLN A 29 -5.37 9.04 -23.96
CA GLN A 29 -4.86 7.77 -24.52
C GLN A 29 -3.51 7.86 -25.26
N PRO A 30 -3.19 8.85 -26.09
CA PRO A 30 -1.92 8.88 -26.84
C PRO A 30 -0.68 9.27 -26.01
N LEU A 31 -0.85 9.71 -24.76
CA LEU A 31 0.28 10.07 -23.86
C LEU A 31 0.76 8.90 -23.00
N LEU A 32 0.19 7.73 -23.21
CA LEU A 32 0.20 6.63 -22.28
C LEU A 32 1.44 5.74 -22.47
N ALA A 33 2.23 5.57 -21.41
CA ALA A 33 3.31 4.59 -21.39
C ALA A 33 2.73 3.19 -21.21
N ASP A 34 3.22 2.23 -22.01
CA ASP A 34 2.99 0.81 -21.74
C ASP A 34 3.69 0.42 -20.42
N PRO A 35 3.17 -0.58 -19.67
CA PRO A 35 3.84 -1.06 -18.46
C PRO A 35 5.25 -1.54 -18.79
N ARG A 36 6.22 -1.07 -18.01
CA ARG A 36 7.64 -1.36 -18.26
C ARG A 36 8.06 -2.63 -17.54
N ALA A 37 8.87 -3.45 -18.22
CA ALA A 37 9.63 -4.48 -17.53
C ALA A 37 10.77 -3.83 -16.74
N GLY A 38 11.19 -4.45 -15.65
CA GLY A 38 12.43 -4.10 -14.98
C GLY A 38 12.32 -3.94 -13.47
N TRP A 39 13.47 -3.66 -12.89
CA TRP A 39 13.61 -3.43 -11.47
C TRP A 39 13.11 -2.04 -11.08
N GLY A 40 12.41 -1.96 -9.96
CA GLY A 40 11.99 -0.73 -9.34
C GLY A 40 12.57 -0.60 -7.94
N LEU A 41 13.05 0.58 -7.61
CA LEU A 41 13.47 0.95 -6.26
C LEU A 41 12.66 2.16 -5.83
N GLY A 42 12.06 2.09 -4.66
CA GLY A 42 11.26 3.16 -4.10
C GLY A 42 11.63 3.45 -2.66
N PHE A 43 11.32 4.66 -2.25
CA PHE A 43 11.37 5.09 -0.86
C PHE A 43 10.04 5.78 -0.54
N GLY A 44 9.56 5.57 0.68
CA GLY A 44 8.27 6.12 1.05
C GLY A 44 8.00 6.11 2.54
N GLY A 45 6.82 6.53 2.88
CA GLY A 45 6.35 6.57 4.25
C GLY A 45 4.83 6.63 4.30
N GLY A 46 4.30 6.60 5.51
CA GLY A 46 2.85 6.62 5.70
C GLY A 46 2.43 6.31 7.12
N SER A 47 1.29 5.64 7.21
CA SER A 47 0.66 5.24 8.46
C SER A 47 0.54 3.71 8.59
N LEU A 48 1.42 2.95 7.95
CA LEU A 48 1.41 1.48 8.08
C LEU A 48 1.85 1.09 9.50
N GLU A 49 0.92 0.68 10.32
CA GLU A 49 1.11 0.55 11.75
C GLU A 49 0.59 -0.77 12.32
N PRO A 50 1.24 -1.30 13.38
CA PRO A 50 0.67 -2.39 14.15
C PRO A 50 -0.49 -1.89 15.01
N ILE A 51 -1.60 -2.60 14.96
CA ILE A 51 -2.79 -2.35 15.75
C ILE A 51 -3.17 -3.61 16.54
N ASN A 52 -3.79 -3.44 17.67
CA ASN A 52 -4.37 -4.56 18.42
C ASN A 52 -5.51 -5.18 17.63
N ALA A 53 -5.45 -6.47 17.36
CA ALA A 53 -6.41 -7.17 16.52
C ALA A 53 -7.84 -7.19 17.10
N SER A 54 -7.98 -7.14 18.44
CA SER A 54 -9.26 -7.20 19.13
C SER A 54 -9.86 -5.82 19.38
N SER A 55 -9.05 -4.84 19.79
CA SER A 55 -9.53 -3.50 20.17
C SER A 55 -9.39 -2.46 19.07
N GLY A 56 -8.60 -2.73 18.03
CA GLY A 56 -8.26 -1.73 17.00
C GLY A 56 -7.33 -0.61 17.50
N THR A 57 -6.78 -0.73 18.72
CA THR A 57 -5.90 0.30 19.27
C THR A 57 -4.57 0.28 18.56
N SER A 58 -4.14 1.42 18.02
CA SER A 58 -2.83 1.58 17.41
C SER A 58 -1.72 1.56 18.46
N TYR A 59 -0.61 0.92 18.12
CA TYR A 59 0.63 0.95 18.87
C TYR A 59 1.64 1.94 18.32
N HIS A 60 1.25 2.65 17.28
CA HIS A 60 2.09 3.59 16.56
C HIS A 60 2.19 4.95 17.29
N THR A 61 3.37 5.55 17.29
CA THR A 61 3.63 6.84 17.93
C THR A 61 4.24 7.88 16.99
N SER A 62 4.66 7.51 15.76
CA SER A 62 5.22 8.45 14.79
C SER A 62 5.18 7.90 13.36
N SER A 63 5.51 8.75 12.38
CA SER A 63 5.50 8.38 10.95
C SER A 63 6.38 7.17 10.64
N VAL A 64 5.89 6.34 9.73
CA VAL A 64 6.57 5.18 9.18
C VAL A 64 7.32 5.60 7.92
N TYR A 65 8.51 5.07 7.72
CA TYR A 65 9.30 5.25 6.50
C TYR A 65 10.00 3.95 6.12
N GLY A 66 10.33 3.82 4.85
CA GLY A 66 10.97 2.60 4.37
C GLY A 66 11.25 2.59 2.89
N GLY A 67 11.72 1.44 2.42
CA GLY A 67 12.08 1.19 1.04
C GLY A 67 11.29 0.04 0.42
N THR A 68 11.22 0.06 -0.89
CA THR A 68 10.65 -1.01 -1.71
C THR A 68 11.62 -1.39 -2.80
N LEU A 69 11.69 -2.69 -3.08
CA LEU A 69 12.34 -3.25 -4.24
C LEU A 69 11.34 -4.14 -4.94
N ASP A 70 11.13 -3.94 -6.22
CA ASP A 70 10.22 -4.76 -7.00
C ASP A 70 10.80 -5.12 -8.37
N TYR A 71 10.25 -6.16 -8.98
CA TYR A 71 10.47 -6.47 -10.38
C TYR A 71 9.13 -6.62 -11.08
N GLN A 72 8.96 -5.91 -12.19
CA GLN A 72 7.73 -5.87 -12.97
C GLN A 72 7.88 -6.61 -14.30
N TRP A 73 6.89 -7.46 -14.60
CA TRP A 73 6.70 -8.11 -15.88
C TRP A 73 5.44 -7.55 -16.56
N PRO A 74 5.54 -6.98 -17.77
CA PRO A 74 4.37 -6.66 -18.57
C PRO A 74 3.62 -7.94 -18.97
N LEU A 75 2.32 -7.93 -18.81
CA LEU A 75 1.40 -8.96 -19.29
C LEU A 75 0.59 -8.44 -20.49
N GLY A 76 1.22 -7.66 -21.36
CA GLY A 76 0.62 -6.93 -22.47
C GLY A 76 0.61 -5.43 -22.23
N LYS A 77 -0.22 -4.70 -22.97
CA LYS A 77 -0.24 -3.22 -22.92
C LYS A 77 -0.95 -2.66 -21.68
N SER A 78 -1.86 -3.42 -21.10
CA SER A 78 -2.76 -2.91 -20.05
C SER A 78 -2.60 -3.61 -18.71
N PHE A 79 -1.72 -4.60 -18.61
CA PHE A 79 -1.53 -5.35 -17.38
C PHE A 79 -0.05 -5.61 -17.11
N SER A 80 0.29 -5.69 -15.83
CA SER A 80 1.59 -6.18 -15.38
C SER A 80 1.47 -6.95 -14.07
N ALA A 81 2.42 -7.84 -13.85
CA ALA A 81 2.63 -8.52 -12.58
C ALA A 81 3.94 -8.05 -11.96
N LEU A 82 3.99 -8.01 -10.64
CA LEU A 82 5.19 -7.67 -9.89
C LEU A 82 5.41 -8.69 -8.78
N ILE A 83 6.67 -8.88 -8.42
CA ILE A 83 7.05 -9.32 -7.09
C ILE A 83 7.65 -8.13 -6.36
N THR A 84 7.32 -8.03 -5.07
CA THR A 84 7.67 -6.87 -4.25
C THR A 84 8.28 -7.34 -2.93
N TYR A 85 9.37 -6.71 -2.55
CA TYR A 85 9.90 -6.66 -1.20
C TYR A 85 9.79 -5.23 -0.69
N ALA A 86 9.16 -5.04 0.46
CA ALA A 86 9.07 -3.73 1.09
C ALA A 86 9.42 -3.85 2.57
N GLU A 87 10.18 -2.90 3.07
CA GLU A 87 10.58 -2.84 4.47
C GLU A 87 10.30 -1.44 5.01
N HIS A 88 9.61 -1.37 6.14
CA HIS A 88 9.26 -0.11 6.79
C HIS A 88 9.57 -0.17 8.27
N VAL A 89 10.01 0.94 8.81
CA VAL A 89 10.32 1.13 10.22
C VAL A 89 9.47 2.26 10.77
N GLY A 90 8.89 2.03 11.94
CA GLY A 90 8.10 3.01 12.66
C GLY A 90 8.43 3.00 14.15
N LYS A 91 8.07 4.08 14.84
CA LYS A 91 8.10 4.10 16.31
C LYS A 91 6.76 3.65 16.85
N GLY A 92 6.78 2.88 17.91
CA GLY A 92 5.58 2.38 18.57
C GLY A 92 5.91 1.78 19.92
N GLU A 93 4.90 1.70 20.77
CA GLU A 93 5.04 1.16 22.12
C GLU A 93 3.99 0.09 22.37
N LEU A 94 4.43 -1.06 22.84
CA LEU A 94 3.54 -2.11 23.29
C LEU A 94 2.97 -1.79 24.68
N PRO A 95 1.68 -2.00 24.92
CA PRO A 95 1.10 -1.89 26.25
C PRO A 95 1.85 -2.79 27.23
N ASN A 96 2.20 -2.24 28.36
CA ASN A 96 2.90 -2.94 29.44
C ASN A 96 4.31 -3.46 29.11
N ASN A 97 4.91 -3.04 27.99
CA ASN A 97 6.24 -3.41 27.63
C ASN A 97 7.04 -2.22 27.05
N THR A 98 7.66 -1.46 27.94
CA THR A 98 8.43 -0.25 27.60
C THR A 98 9.79 -0.51 26.94
N LYS A 99 10.17 -1.79 26.77
CA LYS A 99 11.43 -2.15 26.11
C LYS A 99 11.39 -1.88 24.60
N TYR A 100 10.22 -2.05 23.98
CA TYR A 100 10.04 -1.92 22.55
C TYR A 100 9.57 -0.52 22.20
N LYS A 101 10.40 0.22 21.47
CA LYS A 101 10.13 1.62 21.06
C LYS A 101 10.04 1.79 19.56
N SER A 102 10.26 0.74 18.81
CA SER A 102 10.14 0.74 17.37
C SER A 102 9.73 -0.64 16.86
N TYR A 103 9.20 -0.66 15.66
CA TYR A 103 8.83 -1.87 14.96
C TYR A 103 9.31 -1.81 13.50
N LYS A 104 9.45 -2.98 12.92
CA LYS A 104 9.74 -3.17 11.52
C LYS A 104 8.66 -4.03 10.90
N THR A 105 8.09 -3.60 9.78
CA THR A 105 7.21 -4.40 8.94
C THR A 105 7.94 -4.74 7.66
N THR A 106 7.82 -5.98 7.23
CA THR A 106 8.36 -6.45 5.95
C THR A 106 7.24 -7.11 5.17
N LEU A 107 7.08 -6.76 3.91
CA LEU A 107 6.19 -7.41 2.96
C LEU A 107 7.02 -8.13 1.91
N LEU A 108 6.74 -9.40 1.72
CA LEU A 108 7.15 -10.16 0.53
C LEU A 108 5.88 -10.58 -0.20
N GLY A 109 5.65 -10.04 -1.38
CA GLY A 109 4.36 -10.20 -2.05
C GLY A 109 4.42 -10.15 -3.57
N ALA A 110 3.25 -10.34 -4.15
CA ALA A 110 3.01 -10.17 -5.58
C ALA A 110 1.88 -9.16 -5.80
N GLU A 111 1.96 -8.40 -6.87
CA GLU A 111 0.97 -7.40 -7.25
C GLU A 111 0.57 -7.58 -8.71
N LEU A 112 -0.71 -7.39 -8.99
CA LEU A 112 -1.25 -7.27 -10.34
C LEU A 112 -1.71 -5.83 -10.55
N ARG A 113 -1.27 -5.20 -11.64
CA ARG A 113 -1.63 -3.83 -12.03
C ARG A 113 -2.40 -3.82 -13.34
N ALA A 114 -3.48 -3.04 -13.36
CA ALA A 114 -4.18 -2.65 -14.57
C ALA A 114 -3.77 -1.22 -14.92
N TRP A 115 -3.39 -0.97 -16.17
CA TRP A 115 -2.83 0.28 -16.65
C TRP A 115 -3.81 1.03 -17.54
N MET A 116 -3.90 2.30 -17.28
CA MET A 116 -4.58 3.30 -18.12
C MET A 116 -3.54 4.34 -18.49
N GLY A 117 -2.62 3.91 -19.35
CA GLY A 117 -1.46 4.66 -19.72
C GLY A 117 -0.39 4.75 -18.66
N SER A 118 -0.03 5.97 -18.30
CA SER A 118 0.92 6.20 -17.20
C SER A 118 0.34 5.86 -15.82
N PHE A 119 -0.97 5.77 -15.71
CA PHE A 119 -1.65 5.47 -14.44
C PHE A 119 -1.93 3.98 -14.29
N PHE A 120 -1.88 3.51 -13.08
CA PHE A 120 -2.27 2.14 -12.75
C PHE A 120 -3.13 2.09 -11.49
N VAL A 121 -3.95 1.03 -11.42
CA VAL A 121 -4.54 0.53 -10.20
C VAL A 121 -4.02 -0.89 -9.99
N GLY A 122 -3.77 -1.27 -8.76
CA GLY A 122 -3.20 -2.57 -8.44
C GLY A 122 -3.83 -3.21 -7.23
N VAL A 123 -3.75 -4.53 -7.18
CA VAL A 123 -4.06 -5.33 -6.01
C VAL A 123 -2.87 -6.23 -5.71
N HIS A 124 -2.52 -6.32 -4.44
CA HIS A 124 -1.41 -7.17 -4.03
C HIS A 124 -1.79 -8.07 -2.88
N GLY A 125 -1.03 -9.13 -2.72
CA GLY A 125 -1.10 -10.02 -1.59
C GLY A 125 0.26 -10.63 -1.31
N GLY A 126 0.48 -11.04 -0.07
CA GLY A 126 1.76 -11.57 0.32
C GLY A 126 1.84 -11.94 1.78
N GLN A 127 3.07 -12.20 2.21
CA GLN A 127 3.43 -12.49 3.58
C GLN A 127 3.96 -11.22 4.22
N TYR A 128 3.33 -10.80 5.30
CA TYR A 128 3.79 -9.73 6.17
C TYR A 128 4.55 -10.32 7.35
N TYR A 129 5.63 -9.66 7.71
CA TYR A 129 6.41 -9.94 8.91
C TYR A 129 6.41 -8.69 9.78
N LEU A 130 6.13 -8.88 11.06
CA LEU A 130 6.21 -7.83 12.07
C LEU A 130 7.29 -8.20 13.07
N ALA A 131 8.23 -7.32 13.30
CA ALA A 131 9.28 -7.45 14.30
C ALA A 131 9.30 -6.24 15.22
N TRP A 132 9.33 -6.47 16.51
CA TRP A 132 9.55 -5.43 17.51
C TRP A 132 11.05 -5.29 17.81
N VAL A 133 11.49 -4.06 17.95
CA VAL A 133 12.92 -3.74 18.12
C VAL A 133 13.16 -3.24 19.52
N GLU A 134 13.92 -3.98 20.30
CA GLU A 134 14.32 -3.61 21.65
C GLU A 134 15.49 -2.63 21.66
N SER A 135 16.47 -2.84 20.77
CA SER A 135 17.61 -1.95 20.55
C SER A 135 18.10 -2.08 19.11
N LEU A 136 19.00 -1.19 18.67
CA LEU A 136 19.52 -1.18 17.29
C LEU A 136 20.13 -2.51 16.81
N SER A 137 20.35 -3.47 17.69
CA SER A 137 21.00 -4.76 17.40
C SER A 137 20.16 -6.00 17.69
N SER A 138 18.99 -5.87 18.29
CA SER A 138 18.18 -7.04 18.64
C SER A 138 16.71 -6.90 18.20
N TYR A 139 16.30 -7.82 17.32
CA TYR A 139 14.90 -8.02 16.95
C TYR A 139 14.34 -9.10 17.84
N SER A 140 13.19 -8.87 18.42
CA SER A 140 12.45 -9.86 19.20
C SER A 140 11.09 -10.09 18.59
N GLY A 141 10.60 -11.34 18.71
CA GLY A 141 9.22 -11.66 18.38
C GLY A 141 8.85 -11.44 16.92
N ILE A 142 9.64 -11.96 15.98
CA ILE A 142 9.25 -11.94 14.57
C ILE A 142 8.05 -12.85 14.39
N VAL A 143 6.92 -12.24 13.99
CA VAL A 143 5.68 -12.95 13.67
C VAL A 143 5.33 -12.70 12.21
N SER A 144 4.63 -13.64 11.60
CA SER A 144 4.23 -13.52 10.20
C SER A 144 2.75 -13.82 10.00
N ALA A 145 2.14 -13.14 9.05
CA ALA A 145 0.75 -13.33 8.66
C ALA A 145 0.56 -13.01 7.18
N GLY A 146 -0.39 -13.66 6.54
CA GLY A 146 -0.83 -13.28 5.21
C GLY A 146 -1.48 -11.90 5.22
N GLY A 147 -1.48 -11.23 4.08
CA GLY A 147 -2.18 -9.95 3.95
C GLY A 147 -2.39 -9.57 2.50
N ASN A 148 -3.12 -8.50 2.32
CA ASN A 148 -3.45 -7.95 1.01
C ASN A 148 -3.54 -6.43 1.05
N GLY A 149 -3.67 -5.85 -0.13
CA GLY A 149 -3.87 -4.43 -0.26
C GLY A 149 -4.23 -4.05 -1.69
N TYR A 150 -4.47 -2.78 -1.86
CA TYR A 150 -4.70 -2.18 -3.16
C TYR A 150 -3.95 -0.87 -3.25
N GLY A 151 -3.68 -0.46 -4.47
CA GLY A 151 -2.94 0.76 -4.71
C GLY A 151 -3.29 1.39 -6.02
N LEU A 152 -2.84 2.62 -6.15
CA LEU A 152 -2.88 3.37 -7.39
C LEU A 152 -1.59 4.15 -7.54
N GLY A 153 -1.25 4.49 -8.77
CA GLY A 153 -0.04 5.28 -9.00
C GLY A 153 0.10 5.66 -10.45
N PHE A 154 1.23 6.28 -10.72
CA PHE A 154 1.63 6.56 -12.08
C PHE A 154 3.13 6.28 -12.27
N GLU A 155 3.51 5.96 -13.50
CA GLU A 155 4.88 5.78 -13.92
C GLU A 155 5.13 6.62 -15.19
N THR A 156 6.17 7.44 -15.16
CA THR A 156 6.56 8.26 -16.32
C THR A 156 7.32 7.41 -17.35
N LYS A 157 7.40 7.89 -18.59
CA LYS A 157 8.23 7.28 -19.62
C LYS A 157 9.72 7.22 -19.25
N SER A 158 10.20 8.10 -18.38
CA SER A 158 11.57 8.09 -17.86
C SER A 158 11.80 7.10 -16.73
N GLY A 159 10.76 6.47 -16.19
CA GLY A 159 10.85 5.47 -15.13
C GLY A 159 10.54 5.98 -13.72
N TRP A 160 10.27 7.27 -13.52
CA TRP A 160 9.82 7.76 -12.23
C TRP A 160 8.45 7.22 -11.90
N MET A 161 8.30 6.75 -10.68
CA MET A 161 7.06 6.19 -10.13
C MET A 161 6.60 6.97 -8.92
N PHE A 162 5.29 7.18 -8.83
CA PHE A 162 4.63 7.60 -7.60
C PHE A 162 3.44 6.69 -7.37
N SER A 163 3.29 6.18 -6.15
CA SER A 163 2.19 5.28 -5.81
C SER A 163 1.71 5.46 -4.39
N ALA A 164 0.43 5.18 -4.19
CA ALA A 164 -0.23 5.14 -2.91
C ALA A 164 -0.88 3.78 -2.73
N TYR A 165 -0.71 3.19 -1.56
CA TYR A 165 -1.23 1.88 -1.21
C TYR A 165 -2.02 1.95 0.08
N HIS A 166 -3.06 1.15 0.17
CA HIS A 166 -3.68 0.73 1.40
C HIS A 166 -3.38 -0.75 1.63
N GLU A 167 -2.90 -1.09 2.81
CA GLU A 167 -2.42 -2.42 3.14
C GLU A 167 -3.04 -2.91 4.45
N GLN A 168 -3.33 -4.23 4.50
CA GLN A 168 -3.87 -4.88 5.67
C GLN A 168 -3.34 -6.31 5.77
N SER A 169 -2.80 -6.68 6.93
CA SER A 169 -2.47 -8.07 7.24
C SER A 169 -3.62 -8.80 7.92
N SER A 170 -3.59 -10.12 7.88
CA SER A 170 -4.29 -10.98 8.84
C SER A 170 -3.69 -10.81 10.24
N THR A 171 -4.31 -11.44 11.23
CA THR A 171 -3.82 -11.39 12.62
C THR A 171 -2.49 -12.12 12.77
N PHE A 172 -1.51 -11.44 13.34
CA PHE A 172 -0.29 -12.03 13.86
C PHE A 172 -0.57 -12.58 15.25
N THR A 173 -0.32 -13.85 15.44
CA THR A 173 -0.48 -14.52 16.73
C THR A 173 0.88 -14.80 17.34
N SER A 174 1.09 -14.45 18.60
CA SER A 174 2.33 -14.66 19.34
C SER A 174 2.02 -15.05 20.77
N SER A 175 2.87 -15.85 21.37
CA SER A 175 2.80 -16.13 22.82
C SER A 175 3.40 -15.00 23.66
N GLU A 176 4.18 -14.10 23.07
CA GLU A 176 4.89 -13.02 23.78
C GLU A 176 4.17 -11.68 23.71
N PHE A 177 3.32 -11.48 22.69
CA PHE A 177 2.65 -10.22 22.41
C PHE A 177 1.16 -10.44 22.20
N PRO A 178 0.32 -9.42 22.50
CA PRO A 178 -1.09 -9.45 22.11
C PRO A 178 -1.25 -9.69 20.60
N ASP A 179 -2.34 -10.30 20.20
CA ASP A 179 -2.69 -10.45 18.78
C ASP A 179 -2.75 -9.10 18.09
N GLN A 180 -2.05 -8.98 16.97
CA GLN A 180 -1.86 -7.75 16.24
C GLN A 180 -2.24 -7.89 14.77
N LYS A 181 -2.50 -6.78 14.11
CA LYS A 181 -2.55 -6.63 12.66
C LYS A 181 -1.64 -5.48 12.25
N VAL A 182 -1.21 -5.47 11.02
CA VAL A 182 -0.62 -4.31 10.38
C VAL A 182 -1.65 -3.75 9.40
N GLU A 183 -1.95 -2.47 9.52
CA GLU A 183 -2.91 -1.79 8.66
C GLU A 183 -2.47 -0.35 8.42
N GLY A 184 -2.76 0.19 7.24
CA GLY A 184 -2.51 1.60 6.97
C GLY A 184 -2.27 1.94 5.51
N ASN A 185 -1.78 3.17 5.31
CA ASN A 185 -1.51 3.70 3.99
C ASN A 185 -0.02 3.97 3.81
N ARG A 186 0.45 3.80 2.57
CA ARG A 186 1.84 4.00 2.20
C ARG A 186 1.92 4.81 0.91
N LEU A 187 2.77 5.84 0.91
CA LEU A 187 3.14 6.60 -0.27
C LEU A 187 4.56 6.23 -0.67
N VAL A 188 4.80 5.99 -1.94
CA VAL A 188 6.10 5.60 -2.47
C VAL A 188 6.47 6.48 -3.65
N LEU A 189 7.65 7.07 -3.59
CA LEU A 189 8.33 7.68 -4.72
C LEU A 189 9.47 6.74 -5.14
N GLY A 190 9.56 6.41 -6.40
CA GLY A 190 10.55 5.46 -6.89
C GLY A 190 10.99 5.69 -8.31
N TYR A 191 11.89 4.83 -8.74
CA TYR A 191 12.39 4.79 -10.10
C TYR A 191 12.49 3.35 -10.58
N ARG A 192 12.04 3.10 -11.82
CA ARG A 192 12.17 1.81 -12.50
C ARG A 192 13.11 1.94 -13.68
N TRP A 193 14.04 1.01 -13.75
CA TRP A 193 14.95 0.84 -14.89
C TRP A 193 14.74 -0.52 -15.54
N PRO A 194 14.94 -0.62 -16.87
CA PRO A 194 14.80 -1.88 -17.61
C PRO A 194 15.84 -2.92 -17.22
#